data_5f86ab762c723167e5ef356dec21f000
#
_entry.id   5f86ab762c723167e5ef356dec21f000
#
_cell.length_a   1.000
_cell.length_b   1.000
_cell.length_c   1.000
_cell.angle_alpha   90.00
_cell.angle_beta   90.00
_cell.angle_gamma   90.00
#
_symmetry.space_group_name_H-M   'P 1'
#
loop_
_entity.id
_entity.type
_entity.pdbx_description
1 polymer ?
#
loop_
_entity_poly.entity_id
_entity_poly.type
_entity_poly.pdbx_seq_one_letter_code
_entity_poly.pdbx_strand_id
1 'polypeptide(L)'
;MTRSNNNGRALEARLVDIICQQNSQIFLLGTTQQDQVRDLSYFGALPAYQQQLFSEFSEKYSDELFVQNIATIERLKDSAAVAGDVTDIRIIYTDGTIRNISLKHNHDACKHQRPGALISNQLGILDKDLDAQYRSELNTIYQSFHSKVFD
;
A
#
# COMPACT_ATOMS: atom_id res chain seq x y z
N MET A 1 -1.67 -15.52 8.23
CA MET A 1 -1.52 -14.05 8.05
C MET A 1 -1.38 -13.40 9.41
N THR A 2 -0.50 -12.42 9.54
CA THR A 2 -0.30 -11.72 10.82
C THR A 2 -1.41 -10.68 11.05
N ARG A 3 -1.73 -10.41 12.33
CA ARG A 3 -2.73 -9.38 12.73
C ARG A 3 -2.44 -8.00 12.11
N SER A 4 -1.19 -7.64 11.99
CA SER A 4 -0.75 -6.38 11.37
C SER A 4 -1.14 -6.28 9.89
N ASN A 5 -1.05 -7.37 9.13
CA ASN A 5 -1.43 -7.39 7.71
C ASN A 5 -2.95 -7.19 7.52
N ASN A 6 -3.76 -7.82 8.39
CA ASN A 6 -5.22 -7.66 8.32
C ASN A 6 -5.66 -6.24 8.66
N ASN A 7 -4.98 -5.54 9.57
CA ASN A 7 -5.28 -4.15 9.89
C ASN A 7 -4.99 -3.22 8.71
N GLY A 8 -3.86 -3.42 8.00
CA GLY A 8 -3.57 -2.67 6.78
C GLY A 8 -4.65 -2.86 5.70
N ARG A 9 -5.04 -4.12 5.47
CA ARG A 9 -6.12 -4.45 4.52
C ARG A 9 -7.47 -3.88 4.93
N ALA A 10 -7.79 -3.86 6.22
CA ALA A 10 -9.00 -3.26 6.76
C ALA A 10 -9.05 -1.75 6.49
N LEU A 11 -7.93 -1.03 6.66
CA LEU A 11 -7.84 0.40 6.36
C LEU A 11 -8.03 0.69 4.86
N GLU A 12 -7.35 -0.08 4.00
CA GLU A 12 -7.51 0.03 2.54
C GLU A 12 -8.97 -0.20 2.12
N ALA A 13 -9.60 -1.26 2.64
CA ALA A 13 -10.98 -1.58 2.34
C ALA A 13 -11.94 -0.48 2.81
N ARG A 14 -11.72 0.07 4.01
CA ARG A 14 -12.56 1.15 4.54
C ARG A 14 -12.46 2.43 3.70
N LEU A 15 -11.26 2.79 3.25
CA LEU A 15 -11.09 3.95 2.36
C LEU A 15 -11.84 3.76 1.04
N VAL A 16 -11.68 2.62 0.38
CA VAL A 16 -12.38 2.32 -0.88
C VAL A 16 -13.90 2.29 -0.68
N ASP A 17 -14.39 1.73 0.44
CA ASP A 17 -15.82 1.70 0.79
C ASP A 17 -16.40 3.11 0.90
N ILE A 18 -15.74 4.02 1.64
CA ILE A 18 -16.15 5.41 1.78
C ILE A 18 -16.18 6.13 0.42
N ILE A 19 -15.17 5.93 -0.42
CA ILE A 19 -15.12 6.53 -1.77
C ILE A 19 -16.30 6.03 -2.61
N CYS A 20 -16.59 4.73 -2.59
CA CYS A 20 -17.73 4.16 -3.34
C CYS A 20 -19.09 4.60 -2.80
N GLN A 21 -19.21 4.88 -1.50
CA GLN A 21 -20.44 5.46 -0.91
C GLN A 21 -20.69 6.89 -1.41
N GLN A 22 -19.65 7.67 -1.67
CA GLN A 22 -19.78 9.02 -2.22
C GLN A 22 -20.14 9.04 -3.71
N ASN A 23 -19.72 8.02 -4.46
CA ASN A 23 -20.07 7.87 -5.88
C ASN A 23 -20.23 6.39 -6.26
N SER A 24 -21.48 5.95 -6.40
CA SER A 24 -21.84 4.57 -6.76
C SER A 24 -21.51 4.17 -8.20
N GLN A 25 -21.08 5.11 -9.06
CA GLN A 25 -20.73 4.84 -10.45
C GLN A 25 -19.25 4.45 -10.63
N ILE A 26 -18.47 4.44 -9.55
CA ILE A 26 -17.06 4.03 -9.59
C ILE A 26 -16.97 2.53 -9.89
N PHE A 27 -16.18 2.18 -10.91
CA PHE A 27 -15.96 0.80 -11.28
C PHE A 27 -14.74 0.21 -10.55
N LEU A 28 -14.92 -0.97 -9.93
CA LEU A 28 -13.84 -1.67 -9.23
C LEU A 28 -13.15 -2.65 -10.17
N LEU A 29 -11.86 -2.43 -10.45
CA LEU A 29 -11.07 -3.23 -11.37
C LEU A 29 -10.49 -4.50 -10.74
N GLY A 30 -10.20 -5.48 -11.56
CA GLY A 30 -9.52 -6.72 -11.18
C GLY A 30 -10.25 -7.50 -10.09
N THR A 31 -9.53 -7.89 -9.04
CA THR A 31 -10.09 -8.62 -7.88
C THR A 31 -10.57 -7.69 -6.77
N THR A 32 -10.63 -6.37 -7.01
CA THR A 32 -10.95 -5.36 -5.98
C THR A 32 -12.30 -5.63 -5.31
N GLN A 33 -13.31 -6.03 -6.08
CA GLN A 33 -14.64 -6.37 -5.53
C GLN A 33 -14.57 -7.51 -4.49
N GLN A 34 -13.89 -8.60 -4.83
CA GLN A 34 -13.74 -9.76 -3.93
C GLN A 34 -12.87 -9.41 -2.72
N ASP A 35 -11.81 -8.63 -2.93
CA ASP A 35 -10.94 -8.17 -1.87
C ASP A 35 -11.67 -7.26 -0.90
N GLN A 36 -12.56 -6.37 -1.40
CA GLN A 36 -13.40 -5.52 -0.56
C GLN A 36 -14.30 -6.33 0.37
N VAL A 37 -15.02 -7.32 -0.15
CA VAL A 37 -15.93 -8.17 0.65
C VAL A 37 -15.15 -8.88 1.77
N ARG A 38 -13.99 -9.46 1.45
CA ARG A 38 -13.16 -10.14 2.44
C ARG A 38 -12.62 -9.17 3.49
N ASP A 39 -12.05 -8.05 3.06
CA ASP A 39 -11.26 -7.17 3.93
C ASP A 39 -12.14 -6.23 4.76
N LEU A 40 -13.36 -5.93 4.33
CA LEU A 40 -14.37 -5.29 5.18
C LEU A 40 -14.78 -6.18 6.37
N SER A 41 -14.67 -7.50 6.25
CA SER A 41 -14.85 -8.38 7.41
C SER A 41 -13.74 -8.21 8.45
N TYR A 42 -12.51 -7.93 8.01
CA TYR A 42 -11.40 -7.58 8.93
C TYR A 42 -11.65 -6.25 9.62
N PHE A 43 -12.16 -5.25 8.88
CA PHE A 43 -12.55 -3.97 9.47
C PHE A 43 -13.65 -4.15 10.55
N GLY A 44 -14.68 -4.92 10.27
CA GLY A 44 -15.76 -5.21 11.22
C GLY A 44 -15.32 -5.97 12.47
N ALA A 45 -14.21 -6.71 12.40
CA ALA A 45 -13.63 -7.44 13.53
C ALA A 45 -12.65 -6.58 14.38
N LEU A 46 -12.36 -5.34 13.99
CA LEU A 46 -11.51 -4.44 14.76
C LEU A 46 -12.24 -3.94 16.02
N PRO A 47 -11.50 -3.56 17.09
CA PRO A 47 -12.08 -2.85 18.22
C PRO A 47 -12.78 -1.57 17.78
N ALA A 48 -13.88 -1.19 18.44
CA ALA A 48 -14.72 -0.04 18.07
C ALA A 48 -13.92 1.27 17.91
N TYR A 49 -12.98 1.54 18.82
CA TYR A 49 -12.12 2.73 18.73
C TYR A 49 -11.28 2.75 17.45
N GLN A 50 -10.80 1.59 17.00
CA GLN A 50 -9.98 1.48 15.80
C GLN A 50 -10.83 1.59 14.53
N GLN A 51 -12.04 1.03 14.54
CA GLN A 51 -13.01 1.24 13.46
C GLN A 51 -13.34 2.73 13.30
N GLN A 52 -13.53 3.45 14.41
CA GLN A 52 -13.77 4.89 14.39
C GLN A 52 -12.58 5.65 13.80
N LEU A 53 -11.36 5.39 14.26
CA LEU A 53 -10.16 6.05 13.73
C LEU A 53 -9.97 5.80 12.22
N PHE A 54 -10.18 4.57 11.76
CA PHE A 54 -10.07 4.25 10.34
C PHE A 54 -11.17 4.92 9.51
N SER A 55 -12.38 5.04 10.04
CA SER A 55 -13.48 5.73 9.38
C SER A 55 -13.22 7.23 9.27
N GLU A 56 -12.85 7.89 10.36
CA GLU A 56 -12.52 9.33 10.38
C GLU A 56 -11.38 9.68 9.42
N PHE A 57 -10.33 8.86 9.41
CA PHE A 57 -9.23 9.00 8.45
C PHE A 57 -9.73 8.85 7.00
N SER A 58 -10.51 7.80 6.73
CA SER A 58 -11.00 7.51 5.38
C SER A 58 -11.94 8.57 4.84
N GLU A 59 -12.84 9.10 5.69
CA GLU A 59 -13.73 10.20 5.34
C GLU A 59 -12.94 11.46 4.97
N LYS A 60 -12.03 11.87 5.85
CA LYS A 60 -11.21 13.06 5.62
C LYS A 60 -10.33 12.91 4.38
N TYR A 61 -9.70 11.75 4.19
CA TYR A 61 -8.79 11.55 3.08
C TYR A 61 -9.54 11.36 1.75
N SER A 62 -10.74 10.77 1.77
CA SER A 62 -11.56 10.64 0.56
C SER A 62 -11.92 12.01 -0.03
N ASP A 63 -12.21 13.01 0.80
CA ASP A 63 -12.49 14.36 0.34
C ASP A 63 -11.33 14.96 -0.44
N GLU A 64 -10.08 14.68 -0.04
CA GLU A 64 -8.88 15.10 -0.76
C GLU A 64 -8.68 14.36 -2.11
N LEU A 65 -9.28 13.18 -2.27
CA LEU A 65 -9.19 12.38 -3.49
C LEU A 65 -10.19 12.81 -4.56
N PHE A 66 -11.32 13.41 -4.17
CA PHE A 66 -12.34 13.88 -5.09
C PHE A 66 -12.02 15.27 -5.69
N VAL A 67 -10.75 15.51 -6.06
CA VAL A 67 -10.34 16.71 -6.81
C VAL A 67 -10.99 16.75 -8.20
N GLN A 68 -11.39 15.60 -8.71
CA GLN A 68 -12.15 15.39 -9.93
C GLN A 68 -12.88 14.04 -9.85
N ASN A 69 -13.74 13.74 -10.82
CA ASN A 69 -14.53 12.52 -10.81
C ASN A 69 -13.66 11.26 -10.95
N ILE A 70 -13.82 10.33 -10.03
CA ILE A 70 -13.16 9.03 -10.06
C ILE A 70 -13.94 8.10 -10.99
N ALA A 71 -13.25 7.51 -11.96
CA ALA A 71 -13.82 6.53 -12.87
C ALA A 71 -13.67 5.11 -12.35
N THR A 72 -12.44 4.74 -11.93
CA THR A 72 -12.14 3.38 -11.49
C THR A 72 -11.21 3.35 -10.28
N ILE A 73 -11.31 2.28 -9.49
CA ILE A 73 -10.41 1.96 -8.40
C ILE A 73 -9.91 0.53 -8.56
N GLU A 74 -8.62 0.33 -8.32
CA GLU A 74 -7.99 -0.98 -8.24
C GLU A 74 -7.19 -1.10 -6.95
N ARG A 75 -7.41 -2.18 -6.20
CA ARG A 75 -6.55 -2.56 -5.08
C ARG A 75 -5.49 -3.52 -5.59
N LEU A 76 -4.23 -3.19 -5.35
CA LEU A 76 -3.10 -3.97 -5.82
C LEU A 76 -2.67 -4.99 -4.76
N LYS A 77 -2.18 -6.13 -5.22
CA LYS A 77 -1.70 -7.20 -4.33
C LYS A 77 -0.25 -6.94 -3.92
N ASP A 78 0.14 -7.49 -2.78
CA ASP A 78 1.53 -7.45 -2.30
C ASP A 78 2.54 -8.02 -3.33
N SER A 79 2.09 -8.89 -4.24
CA SER A 79 2.90 -9.41 -5.34
C SER A 79 3.38 -8.32 -6.32
N ALA A 80 2.68 -7.21 -6.45
CA ALA A 80 3.11 -6.07 -7.25
C ALA A 80 4.36 -5.40 -6.64
N ALA A 81 4.53 -5.46 -5.32
CA ALA A 81 5.71 -4.94 -4.63
C ALA A 81 7.01 -5.70 -5.00
N VAL A 82 6.91 -6.95 -5.42
CA VAL A 82 8.05 -7.74 -5.93
C VAL A 82 8.58 -7.13 -7.24
N ALA A 83 7.71 -6.56 -8.05
CA ALA A 83 8.06 -5.83 -9.27
C ALA A 83 8.38 -4.34 -9.03
N GLY A 84 8.43 -3.90 -7.76
CA GLY A 84 8.75 -2.53 -7.39
C GLY A 84 7.54 -1.59 -7.28
N ASP A 85 6.33 -2.04 -7.57
CA ASP A 85 5.11 -1.25 -7.38
C ASP A 85 4.62 -1.40 -5.93
N VAL A 86 4.83 -0.37 -5.12
CA VAL A 86 4.43 -0.30 -3.70
C VAL A 86 3.04 0.30 -3.51
N THR A 87 2.29 0.48 -4.58
CA THR A 87 0.92 1.00 -4.56
C THR A 87 -0.02 0.00 -3.91
N ASP A 88 -0.84 0.46 -2.96
CA ASP A 88 -1.90 -0.34 -2.34
C ASP A 88 -3.24 -0.13 -3.08
N ILE A 89 -3.53 1.13 -3.46
CA ILE A 89 -4.74 1.53 -4.16
C ILE A 89 -4.37 2.43 -5.35
N ARG A 90 -4.89 2.11 -6.53
CA ARG A 90 -4.78 2.94 -7.74
C ARG A 90 -6.13 3.53 -8.06
N ILE A 91 -6.16 4.85 -8.22
CA ILE A 91 -7.35 5.60 -8.65
C ILE A 91 -7.10 6.10 -10.07
N ILE A 92 -8.07 5.89 -10.95
CA ILE A 92 -8.07 6.45 -12.30
C ILE A 92 -9.27 7.41 -12.38
N TYR A 93 -8.98 8.64 -12.69
CA TYR A 93 -9.98 9.68 -12.86
C TYR A 93 -10.60 9.68 -14.26
N THR A 94 -11.72 10.34 -14.45
CA THR A 94 -12.44 10.38 -15.73
C THR A 94 -11.66 11.04 -16.85
N ASP A 95 -10.69 11.89 -16.53
CA ASP A 95 -9.76 12.50 -17.50
C ASP A 95 -8.55 11.62 -17.84
N GLY A 96 -8.47 10.40 -17.27
CA GLY A 96 -7.38 9.47 -17.46
C GLY A 96 -6.18 9.68 -16.52
N THR A 97 -6.21 10.69 -15.66
CA THR A 97 -5.17 10.89 -14.64
C THR A 97 -5.15 9.72 -13.64
N ILE A 98 -3.96 9.30 -13.23
CA ILE A 98 -3.75 8.20 -12.30
C ILE A 98 -3.18 8.72 -10.98
N ARG A 99 -3.74 8.27 -9.86
CA ARG A 99 -3.20 8.51 -8.53
C ARG A 99 -2.93 7.18 -7.83
N ASN A 100 -1.69 6.96 -7.45
CA ASN A 100 -1.26 5.79 -6.69
C ASN A 100 -1.16 6.13 -5.21
N ILE A 101 -1.75 5.31 -4.35
CA ILE A 101 -1.81 5.51 -2.91
C ILE A 101 -1.16 4.33 -2.20
N SER A 102 -0.30 4.62 -1.22
CA SER A 102 0.21 3.63 -0.27
C SER A 102 -0.22 4.03 1.13
N LEU A 103 -0.97 3.16 1.80
CA LEU A 103 -1.52 3.39 3.13
C LEU A 103 -0.68 2.73 4.21
N LYS A 104 -0.56 3.42 5.34
CA LYS A 104 0.08 2.91 6.55
C LYS A 104 -0.80 3.20 7.76
N HIS A 105 -1.08 2.17 8.54
CA HIS A 105 -1.84 2.33 9.79
C HIS A 105 -0.96 2.68 10.99
N ASN A 106 0.37 2.56 10.85
CA ASN A 106 1.35 2.98 11.88
C ASN A 106 2.06 4.25 11.43
N HIS A 107 2.09 5.27 12.28
CA HIS A 107 2.64 6.58 11.96
C HIS A 107 4.12 6.57 11.55
N ASP A 108 4.89 5.60 12.07
CA ASP A 108 6.34 5.55 11.88
C ASP A 108 6.78 4.58 10.76
N ALA A 109 5.82 3.91 10.09
CA ALA A 109 6.14 2.94 9.07
C ALA A 109 6.04 3.55 7.66
N CYS A 110 7.18 3.86 7.06
CA CYS A 110 7.26 4.12 5.62
C CYS A 110 7.49 2.82 4.85
N LYS A 111 6.80 2.62 3.73
CA LYS A 111 7.22 1.58 2.78
C LYS A 111 8.55 2.00 2.17
N HIS A 112 9.54 1.19 2.38
CA HIS A 112 10.83 1.30 1.72
C HIS A 112 11.22 -0.08 1.21
N GLN A 113 12.15 -0.10 0.30
CA GLN A 113 12.69 -1.32 -0.21
C GLN A 113 13.30 -2.18 0.89
N ARG A 114 12.96 -3.46 0.92
CA ARG A 114 13.58 -4.40 1.86
C ARG A 114 15.02 -4.67 1.40
N PRO A 115 16.00 -4.69 2.32
CA PRO A 115 17.33 -5.19 2.00
C PRO A 115 17.21 -6.60 1.39
N GLY A 116 17.83 -6.82 0.26
CA GLY A 116 17.75 -8.10 -0.46
C GLY A 116 16.69 -8.17 -1.57
N ALA A 117 15.85 -7.17 -1.76
CA ALA A 117 15.09 -7.03 -2.99
C ALA A 117 16.04 -6.84 -4.19
N LEU A 118 15.65 -7.37 -5.35
CA LEU A 118 16.42 -7.18 -6.58
C LEU A 118 16.19 -5.74 -7.08
N ILE A 119 17.17 -4.87 -6.85
CA ILE A 119 17.07 -3.45 -7.20
C ILE A 119 16.96 -3.26 -8.72
N SER A 120 17.60 -4.13 -9.49
CA SER A 120 17.53 -4.07 -10.95
C SER A 120 16.11 -4.23 -11.47
N ASN A 121 15.32 -5.11 -10.87
CA ASN A 121 13.90 -5.28 -11.23
C ASN A 121 13.08 -4.02 -10.97
N GLN A 122 13.41 -3.27 -9.93
CA GLN A 122 12.70 -2.06 -9.56
C GLN A 122 13.03 -0.88 -10.49
N LEU A 123 14.22 -0.93 -11.08
CA LEU A 123 14.65 0.02 -12.10
C LEU A 123 14.19 -0.37 -13.51
N GLY A 124 13.48 -1.52 -13.66
CA GLY A 124 13.03 -2.04 -14.95
C GLY A 124 14.15 -2.62 -15.80
N ILE A 125 15.33 -2.91 -15.19
CA ILE A 125 16.47 -3.53 -15.83
C ILE A 125 16.78 -4.86 -15.13
N LEU A 126 17.20 -5.87 -15.90
CA LEU A 126 17.63 -7.16 -15.37
C LEU A 126 19.16 -7.20 -15.35
N ASP A 127 19.75 -6.74 -14.25
CA ASP A 127 21.20 -6.65 -14.08
C ASP A 127 21.63 -7.32 -12.77
N LYS A 128 22.21 -8.52 -12.89
CA LYS A 128 22.66 -9.31 -11.73
C LYS A 128 23.91 -8.72 -11.06
N ASP A 129 24.73 -8.02 -11.80
CA ASP A 129 25.94 -7.41 -11.25
C ASP A 129 25.57 -6.19 -10.42
N LEU A 130 24.60 -5.40 -10.88
CA LEU A 130 24.03 -4.30 -10.11
C LEU A 130 23.38 -4.80 -8.81
N ASP A 131 22.64 -5.90 -8.86
CA ASP A 131 22.02 -6.50 -7.68
C ASP A 131 23.08 -7.01 -6.68
N ALA A 132 24.16 -7.61 -7.16
CA ALA A 132 25.28 -8.07 -6.34
C ALA A 132 26.03 -6.91 -5.68
N GLN A 133 26.30 -5.84 -6.44
CA GLN A 133 26.93 -4.62 -5.91
C GLN A 133 26.08 -3.99 -4.82
N TYR A 134 24.79 -3.80 -5.08
CA TYR A 134 23.85 -3.23 -4.12
C TYR A 134 23.82 -4.01 -2.80
N ARG A 135 23.80 -5.35 -2.86
CA ARG A 135 23.83 -6.20 -1.67
C ARG A 135 25.13 -6.10 -0.91
N SER A 136 26.26 -6.01 -1.63
CA SER A 136 27.57 -5.84 -1.02
C SER A 136 27.67 -4.52 -0.26
N GLU A 137 27.21 -3.43 -0.85
CA GLU A 137 27.20 -2.10 -0.22
C GLU A 137 26.28 -2.07 1.01
N LEU A 138 25.08 -2.65 0.91
CA LEU A 138 24.17 -2.77 2.06
C LEU A 138 24.79 -3.57 3.20
N ASN A 139 25.48 -4.67 2.90
CA ASN A 139 26.15 -5.47 3.93
C ASN A 139 27.27 -4.68 4.61
N THR A 140 28.01 -3.89 3.87
CA THR A 140 29.05 -3.00 4.44
C THR A 140 28.45 -1.99 5.40
N ILE A 141 27.34 -1.37 5.03
CA ILE A 141 26.60 -0.44 5.89
C ILE A 141 26.10 -1.17 7.14
N TYR A 142 25.48 -2.33 6.96
CA TYR A 142 24.97 -3.15 8.07
C TYR A 142 26.08 -3.49 9.08
N GLN A 143 27.23 -3.95 8.62
CA GLN A 143 28.36 -4.27 9.47
C GLN A 143 28.89 -3.05 10.22
N SER A 144 28.91 -1.88 9.58
CA SER A 144 29.35 -0.64 10.22
C SER A 144 28.42 -0.17 11.35
N PHE A 145 27.11 -0.44 11.25
CA PHE A 145 26.15 -0.18 12.32
C PHE A 145 26.29 -1.21 13.44
N HIS A 146 26.41 -2.48 13.08
CA HIS A 146 26.49 -3.57 14.05
C HIS A 146 27.73 -3.44 14.95
N SER A 147 28.86 -3.08 14.40
CA SER A 147 30.10 -2.85 15.19
C SER A 147 29.98 -1.66 16.14
N LYS A 148 29.17 -0.64 15.81
CA LYS A 148 28.97 0.53 16.68
C LYS A 148 27.98 0.34 17.81
N VAL A 149 27.09 -0.64 17.71
CA VAL A 149 26.04 -0.90 18.70
C VAL A 149 26.51 -1.88 19.79
N PHE A 150 27.52 -2.70 19.50
CA PHE A 150 28.00 -3.76 20.38
C PHE A 150 29.45 -3.57 20.89
N ASP A 151 30.10 -2.49 20.51
CA ASP A 151 31.37 -2.02 21.10
C ASP A 151 31.06 -0.94 22.18
#